data_3d4461c8dd6ff4ec5fd0decab3d33d26
#
_entry.id   3d4461c8dd6ff4ec5fd0decab3d33d26
#
_cell.length_a   1.000
_cell.length_b   1.000
_cell.length_c   1.000
_cell.angle_alpha   90.00
_cell.angle_beta   90.00
_cell.angle_gamma   90.00
#
_symmetry.space_group_name_H-M   'P 1'
#
loop_
_entity.id
_entity.type
_entity.pdbx_description
1 polymer ?
#
loop_
_entity_poly.entity_id
_entity_poly.type
_entity_poly.pdbx_seq_one_letter_code
_entity_poly.pdbx_strand_id
1 'polypeptide(L)'
;VIYSHHHWDHASGGAVFADTADFVGHANMLSHLEMPPNSTTLSDVIGQYAPVAALDANDNDRIERGEANGNISDSQFRAFDANGDDGLNGAEVARGPVSLVHPPNVTYENELEITLGGKRVRLEWLEEMNHSFDMSRITFPEESTMMVVDYITFGRLPFREMDYENGMFQEWMAAIRETEEAAKDFEYVTTGHGPLGNWENITEWRVYFELLHEAVAAGIAAGQSLEEMQSNVEIPEYEHWGGYSWLNENVLGMYHFLTD
;
A
#
# COMPACT_ATOMS: atom_id res chain seq x y z
N VAL A 1 -1.48 19.97 4.54
CA VAL A 1 -1.68 18.63 3.94
C VAL A 1 -0.97 17.62 4.82
N ILE A 2 -1.65 16.49 5.10
CA ILE A 2 -1.08 15.40 5.89
C ILE A 2 -1.13 14.14 5.03
N TYR A 3 -0.01 13.43 4.94
CA TYR A 3 0.11 12.18 4.23
C TYR A 3 0.07 10.99 5.18
N SER A 4 -0.65 9.95 4.82
CA SER A 4 -0.58 8.64 5.49
C SER A 4 0.67 7.86 5.08
N HIS A 5 1.01 7.91 3.78
CA HIS A 5 2.18 7.31 3.15
C HIS A 5 2.37 7.87 1.73
N HIS A 6 3.42 7.44 1.03
CA HIS A 6 3.84 8.02 -0.26
C HIS A 6 3.01 7.60 -1.48
N HIS A 7 2.14 6.60 -1.40
CA HIS A 7 1.46 6.06 -2.57
C HIS A 7 0.67 7.13 -3.33
N TRP A 8 0.79 7.10 -4.64
CA TRP A 8 0.34 8.16 -5.55
C TRP A 8 -1.17 8.42 -5.49
N ASP A 9 -1.97 7.40 -5.32
CA ASP A 9 -3.45 7.49 -5.27
C ASP A 9 -3.96 8.16 -3.99
N HIS A 10 -3.13 8.26 -2.96
CA HIS A 10 -3.41 9.00 -1.72
C HIS A 10 -2.72 10.37 -1.68
N ALA A 11 -1.54 10.52 -2.28
CA ALA A 11 -0.67 11.67 -2.08
C ALA A 11 -0.61 12.66 -3.25
N SER A 12 -0.88 12.24 -4.51
CA SER A 12 -0.71 13.10 -5.70
C SER A 12 -1.59 14.36 -5.71
N GLY A 13 -2.75 14.33 -5.07
CA GLY A 13 -3.66 15.49 -5.00
C GLY A 13 -3.15 16.66 -4.16
N GLY A 14 -2.15 16.44 -3.31
CA GLY A 14 -1.61 17.43 -2.40
C GLY A 14 -0.96 18.63 -3.11
N ALA A 15 -0.31 18.41 -4.24
CA ALA A 15 0.48 19.41 -4.95
C ALA A 15 -0.29 20.71 -5.30
N VAL A 16 -1.62 20.65 -5.44
CA VAL A 16 -2.47 21.84 -5.70
C VAL A 16 -2.46 22.86 -4.56
N PHE A 17 -2.00 22.47 -3.37
CA PHE A 17 -1.91 23.32 -2.18
C PHE A 17 -0.48 23.81 -1.90
N ALA A 18 0.49 23.57 -2.81
CA ALA A 18 1.91 23.84 -2.59
C ALA A 18 2.22 25.29 -2.21
N ASP A 19 1.42 26.25 -2.71
CA ASP A 19 1.62 27.69 -2.43
C ASP A 19 1.03 28.14 -1.08
N THR A 20 0.22 27.30 -0.41
CA THR A 20 -0.61 27.75 0.72
C THR A 20 -0.58 26.83 1.94
N ALA A 21 0.03 25.65 1.84
CA ALA A 21 0.02 24.66 2.90
C ALA A 21 1.41 24.09 3.18
N ASP A 22 1.64 23.75 4.46
CA ASP A 22 2.71 22.83 4.81
C ASP A 22 2.29 21.38 4.51
N PHE A 23 3.27 20.56 4.20
CA PHE A 23 3.10 19.14 3.88
C PHE A 23 3.76 18.30 4.95
N VAL A 24 2.97 17.49 5.62
CA VAL A 24 3.39 16.66 6.74
C VAL A 24 3.39 15.20 6.33
N GLY A 25 4.49 14.51 6.55
CA GLY A 25 4.63 13.07 6.29
C GLY A 25 5.73 12.45 7.15
N HIS A 26 5.78 11.13 7.23
CA HIS A 26 6.88 10.45 7.90
C HIS A 26 8.21 10.70 7.18
N ALA A 27 9.33 10.72 7.91
CA ALA A 27 10.65 11.00 7.33
C ALA A 27 11.02 10.02 6.21
N ASN A 28 10.66 8.75 6.33
CA ASN A 28 10.91 7.72 5.30
C ASN A 28 10.21 8.01 3.97
N MET A 29 9.14 8.84 3.96
CA MET A 29 8.48 9.22 2.71
C MET A 29 9.46 9.86 1.71
N LEU A 30 10.43 10.63 2.19
CA LEU A 30 11.40 11.31 1.32
C LEU A 30 12.21 10.32 0.48
N SER A 31 12.62 9.19 1.05
CA SER A 31 13.38 8.17 0.32
C SER A 31 12.58 7.50 -0.80
N HIS A 32 11.27 7.35 -0.63
CA HIS A 32 10.39 6.82 -1.67
C HIS A 32 10.16 7.80 -2.83
N LEU A 33 10.40 9.09 -2.60
CA LEU A 33 10.25 10.12 -3.63
C LEU A 33 11.57 10.41 -4.38
N GLU A 34 12.69 9.86 -3.93
CA GLU A 34 13.99 10.04 -4.59
C GLU A 34 14.02 9.39 -5.97
N MET A 35 14.62 10.08 -6.94
CA MET A 35 14.81 9.54 -8.27
C MET A 35 16.00 8.58 -8.27
N PRO A 36 15.85 7.33 -8.73
CA PRO A 36 16.97 6.44 -8.98
C PRO A 36 17.98 7.04 -9.96
N PRO A 37 19.21 6.50 -10.04
CA PRO A 37 20.20 6.97 -10.99
C PRO A 37 19.67 6.97 -12.44
N ASN A 38 20.00 7.98 -13.23
CA ASN A 38 19.60 8.08 -14.65
C ASN A 38 20.12 6.91 -15.52
N SER A 39 21.05 6.11 -15.01
CA SER A 39 21.56 4.91 -15.67
C SER A 39 20.73 3.67 -15.40
N THR A 40 19.67 3.75 -14.58
CA THR A 40 18.75 2.66 -14.33
C THR A 40 17.98 2.35 -15.61
N THR A 41 18.06 1.11 -16.06
CA THR A 41 17.35 0.61 -17.25
C THR A 41 16.05 -0.09 -16.85
N LEU A 42 15.16 -0.34 -17.81
CA LEU A 42 13.93 -1.12 -17.53
C LEU A 42 14.25 -2.55 -17.07
N SER A 43 15.38 -3.12 -17.52
CA SER A 43 15.83 -4.44 -17.07
C SER A 43 16.35 -4.48 -15.63
N ASP A 44 16.66 -3.33 -15.04
CA ASP A 44 17.07 -3.22 -13.62
C ASP A 44 15.85 -3.13 -12.68
N VAL A 45 14.65 -2.92 -13.21
CA VAL A 45 13.43 -2.79 -12.41
C VAL A 45 12.99 -4.16 -11.90
N ILE A 46 12.89 -4.27 -10.59
CA ILE A 46 12.44 -5.49 -9.88
C ILE A 46 11.20 -5.20 -9.03
N GLY A 47 10.62 -6.25 -8.42
CA GLY A 47 9.48 -6.12 -7.53
C GLY A 47 8.20 -5.67 -8.23
N GLN A 48 7.35 -4.97 -7.51
CA GLN A 48 5.98 -4.62 -7.94
C GLN A 48 5.88 -3.87 -9.28
N TYR A 49 6.95 -3.20 -9.73
CA TYR A 49 6.95 -2.46 -11.00
C TYR A 49 7.63 -3.22 -12.16
N ALA A 50 8.16 -4.42 -11.94
CA ALA A 50 8.69 -5.27 -13.01
C ALA A 50 7.65 -5.56 -14.11
N PRO A 51 6.35 -5.78 -13.82
CA PRO A 51 5.33 -5.92 -14.87
C PRO A 51 5.14 -4.66 -15.73
N VAL A 52 5.36 -3.46 -15.16
CA VAL A 52 5.33 -2.20 -15.93
C VAL A 52 6.55 -2.12 -16.82
N ALA A 53 7.74 -2.43 -16.30
CA ALA A 53 8.98 -2.45 -17.08
C ALA A 53 8.92 -3.41 -18.29
N ALA A 54 8.20 -4.51 -18.15
CA ALA A 54 8.00 -5.51 -19.21
C ALA A 54 7.07 -5.05 -20.35
N LEU A 55 6.51 -3.84 -20.29
CA LEU A 55 5.68 -3.26 -21.35
C LEU A 55 6.49 -2.72 -22.54
N ASP A 56 7.81 -2.59 -22.43
CA ASP A 56 8.71 -2.24 -23.53
C ASP A 56 8.71 -3.35 -24.57
N ALA A 57 7.85 -3.24 -25.56
CA ALA A 57 7.65 -4.26 -26.57
C ALA A 57 8.64 -4.15 -27.75
N ASN A 58 9.31 -3.02 -27.87
CA ASN A 58 10.25 -2.76 -28.97
C ASN A 58 11.73 -2.78 -28.54
N ASP A 59 12.00 -3.08 -27.26
CA ASP A 59 13.33 -3.22 -26.64
C ASP A 59 14.20 -1.93 -26.80
N ASN A 60 13.57 -0.74 -26.69
CA ASN A 60 14.30 0.53 -26.79
C ASN A 60 14.65 1.15 -25.43
N ASP A 61 14.40 0.42 -24.32
CA ASP A 61 14.61 0.86 -22.94
C ASP A 61 13.74 2.06 -22.54
N ARG A 62 12.53 2.13 -23.12
CA ARG A 62 11.55 3.16 -22.89
C ARG A 62 10.14 2.60 -23.13
N ILE A 63 9.18 2.98 -22.30
CA ILE A 63 7.77 2.60 -22.47
C ILE A 63 7.02 3.81 -23.02
N GLU A 64 6.58 3.75 -24.27
CA GLU A 64 5.72 4.76 -24.86
C GLU A 64 4.24 4.57 -24.45
N ARG A 65 3.44 5.63 -24.60
CA ARG A 65 1.99 5.54 -24.29
C ARG A 65 1.27 4.41 -25.04
N GLY A 66 1.73 4.10 -26.26
CA GLY A 66 1.17 3.01 -27.05
C GLY A 66 1.35 1.64 -26.44
N GLU A 67 2.50 1.42 -25.81
CA GLU A 67 2.85 0.16 -25.12
C GLU A 67 2.17 0.06 -23.76
N ALA A 68 2.06 1.19 -23.05
CA ALA A 68 1.36 1.28 -21.78
C ALA A 68 -0.17 1.10 -21.91
N ASN A 69 -0.74 1.36 -23.08
CA ASN A 69 -2.19 1.41 -23.30
C ASN A 69 -2.88 0.08 -22.96
N GLY A 70 -3.90 0.16 -22.11
CA GLY A 70 -4.65 -1.01 -21.63
C GLY A 70 -4.01 -1.75 -20.45
N ASN A 71 -2.77 -1.42 -20.08
CA ASN A 71 -2.06 -2.02 -18.94
C ASN A 71 -2.00 -1.08 -17.73
N ILE A 72 -1.72 0.19 -17.94
CA ILE A 72 -1.80 1.24 -16.92
C ILE A 72 -2.69 2.38 -17.39
N SER A 73 -3.33 3.08 -16.44
CA SER A 73 -4.20 4.21 -16.77
C SER A 73 -3.39 5.45 -17.16
N ASP A 74 -4.02 6.38 -17.90
CA ASP A 74 -3.41 7.67 -18.23
C ASP A 74 -2.98 8.48 -17.00
N SER A 75 -3.72 8.37 -15.89
CA SER A 75 -3.35 9.03 -14.63
C SER A 75 -2.12 8.39 -14.00
N GLN A 76 -2.05 7.09 -14.02
CA GLN A 76 -0.89 6.34 -13.50
C GLN A 76 0.35 6.57 -14.39
N PHE A 77 0.20 6.57 -15.73
CA PHE A 77 1.30 6.90 -16.63
C PHE A 77 1.89 8.28 -16.30
N ARG A 78 1.03 9.32 -16.14
CA ARG A 78 1.49 10.65 -15.73
C ARG A 78 2.14 10.69 -14.35
N ALA A 79 1.73 9.79 -13.45
CA ALA A 79 2.33 9.70 -12.14
C ALA A 79 3.73 9.06 -12.17
N PHE A 80 4.03 8.22 -13.15
CA PHE A 80 5.39 7.73 -13.44
C PHE A 80 6.25 8.77 -14.14
N ASP A 81 5.71 9.44 -15.19
CA ASP A 81 6.41 10.37 -16.09
C ASP A 81 6.84 11.63 -15.33
N ALA A 82 8.06 11.63 -14.83
CA ALA A 82 8.59 12.70 -13.99
C ALA A 82 9.12 13.88 -14.79
N ASN A 83 9.60 13.63 -16.00
CA ASN A 83 10.20 14.63 -16.86
C ASN A 83 9.21 15.25 -17.87
N GLY A 84 8.00 14.64 -17.99
CA GLY A 84 6.92 15.12 -18.86
C GLY A 84 7.17 14.91 -20.34
N ASP A 85 7.97 13.91 -20.71
CA ASP A 85 8.37 13.66 -22.10
C ASP A 85 7.53 12.60 -22.84
N ASP A 86 6.41 12.17 -22.19
CA ASP A 86 5.45 11.19 -22.71
C ASP A 86 6.06 9.79 -22.93
N GLY A 87 7.05 9.41 -22.12
CA GLY A 87 7.60 8.07 -22.09
C GLY A 87 8.15 7.75 -20.70
N LEU A 88 8.30 6.49 -20.37
CA LEU A 88 8.81 6.05 -19.09
C LEU A 88 10.16 5.38 -19.28
N ASN A 89 11.20 5.89 -18.66
CA ASN A 89 12.50 5.26 -18.59
C ASN A 89 12.64 4.37 -17.34
N GLY A 90 13.72 3.60 -17.25
CA GLY A 90 13.95 2.67 -16.15
C GLY A 90 13.98 3.34 -14.78
N ALA A 91 14.55 4.56 -14.65
CA ALA A 91 14.59 5.30 -13.39
C ALA A 91 13.18 5.74 -12.94
N GLU A 92 12.33 6.17 -13.86
CA GLU A 92 10.95 6.57 -13.58
C GLU A 92 10.10 5.36 -13.16
N VAL A 93 10.25 4.22 -13.85
CA VAL A 93 9.54 2.99 -13.49
C VAL A 93 10.03 2.44 -12.15
N ALA A 94 11.34 2.41 -11.91
CA ALA A 94 11.91 1.93 -10.66
C ALA A 94 11.48 2.78 -9.44
N ARG A 95 11.32 4.10 -9.62
CA ARG A 95 10.79 4.98 -8.57
C ARG A 95 9.31 4.72 -8.27
N GLY A 96 8.55 4.26 -9.25
CA GLY A 96 7.11 4.16 -9.14
C GLY A 96 6.35 5.46 -9.47
N PRO A 97 5.01 5.44 -9.42
CA PRO A 97 4.14 6.51 -9.92
C PRO A 97 3.98 7.69 -8.93
N VAL A 98 5.07 8.26 -8.44
CA VAL A 98 5.07 9.30 -7.39
C VAL A 98 5.47 10.70 -7.89
N SER A 99 5.59 10.92 -9.22
CA SER A 99 6.03 12.21 -9.77
C SER A 99 5.11 13.39 -9.46
N LEU A 100 3.85 13.11 -9.15
CA LEU A 100 2.83 14.11 -8.80
C LEU A 100 2.70 14.33 -7.28
N VAL A 101 3.48 13.62 -6.48
CA VAL A 101 3.47 13.77 -5.02
C VAL A 101 4.37 14.92 -4.63
N HIS A 102 3.82 15.92 -3.94
CA HIS A 102 4.62 17.01 -3.39
C HIS A 102 5.35 16.52 -2.12
N PRO A 103 6.69 16.63 -2.04
CA PRO A 103 7.42 16.16 -0.87
C PRO A 103 6.98 16.84 0.43
N PRO A 104 6.95 16.14 1.57
CA PRO A 104 6.70 16.77 2.86
C PRO A 104 7.83 17.74 3.22
N ASN A 105 7.46 18.91 3.76
CA ASN A 105 8.40 19.91 4.29
C ASN A 105 8.40 19.93 5.84
N VAL A 106 7.47 19.19 6.45
CA VAL A 106 7.43 18.89 7.89
C VAL A 106 7.46 17.38 8.04
N THR A 107 8.51 16.85 8.63
CA THR A 107 8.67 15.40 8.83
C THR A 107 8.77 15.04 10.31
N TYR A 108 8.47 13.78 10.63
CA TYR A 108 8.62 13.20 11.97
C TYR A 108 9.13 11.76 11.84
N GLU A 109 9.68 11.22 12.95
CA GLU A 109 10.26 9.88 12.99
C GLU A 109 9.37 8.85 13.68
N ASN A 110 8.70 9.21 14.80
CA ASN A 110 7.87 8.26 15.54
C ASN A 110 6.42 8.76 15.64
N GLU A 111 6.24 9.95 16.19
CA GLU A 111 4.92 10.57 16.36
C GLU A 111 4.97 12.08 16.16
N LEU A 112 3.85 12.65 15.78
CA LEU A 112 3.66 14.09 15.68
C LEU A 112 2.24 14.45 16.08
N GLU A 113 2.09 15.47 16.94
CA GLU A 113 0.79 16.06 17.23
C GLU A 113 0.73 17.47 16.63
N ILE A 114 -0.32 17.75 15.89
CA ILE A 114 -0.60 19.06 15.29
C ILE A 114 -1.89 19.60 15.88
N THR A 115 -1.85 20.85 16.34
CA THR A 115 -3.05 21.58 16.73
C THR A 115 -3.21 22.83 15.85
N LEU A 116 -4.30 22.90 15.10
CA LEU A 116 -4.61 24.03 14.23
C LEU A 116 -6.11 24.34 14.25
N GLY A 117 -6.47 25.60 14.47
CA GLY A 117 -7.86 26.04 14.48
C GLY A 117 -8.75 25.35 15.53
N GLY A 118 -8.15 24.87 16.63
CA GLY A 118 -8.86 24.13 17.68
C GLY A 118 -9.07 22.64 17.37
N LYS A 119 -8.51 22.14 16.28
CA LYS A 119 -8.48 20.73 15.92
C LYS A 119 -7.12 20.13 16.25
N ARG A 120 -7.11 18.94 16.84
CA ARG A 120 -5.91 18.18 17.13
C ARG A 120 -5.87 16.95 16.22
N VAL A 121 -4.70 16.72 15.61
CA VAL A 121 -4.42 15.55 14.79
C VAL A 121 -3.15 14.94 15.32
N ARG A 122 -3.17 13.62 15.56
CA ARG A 122 -2.02 12.86 15.97
C ARG A 122 -1.66 11.87 14.88
N LEU A 123 -0.37 11.82 14.54
CA LEU A 123 0.23 10.90 13.59
C LEU A 123 1.17 9.98 14.35
N GLU A 124 1.09 8.69 14.08
CA GLU A 124 1.99 7.68 14.62
C GLU A 124 2.55 6.83 13.49
N TRP A 125 3.87 6.73 13.41
CA TRP A 125 4.51 5.79 12.50
C TRP A 125 4.28 4.36 12.99
N LEU A 126 3.94 3.45 12.10
CA LEU A 126 3.60 2.06 12.42
C LEU A 126 4.79 1.12 12.26
N GLU A 127 6.01 1.66 12.32
CA GLU A 127 7.25 0.95 12.01
C GLU A 127 7.29 0.43 10.57
N GLU A 128 8.30 -0.33 10.23
CA GLU A 128 8.42 -0.91 8.90
C GLU A 128 7.42 -2.06 8.74
N MET A 129 6.63 -2.00 7.68
CA MET A 129 5.69 -3.07 7.33
C MET A 129 5.68 -3.28 5.81
N ASN A 130 5.14 -4.41 5.38
CA ASN A 130 5.19 -4.82 3.98
C ASN A 130 4.51 -3.85 3.01
N HIS A 131 3.44 -3.16 3.41
CA HIS A 131 2.73 -2.24 2.53
C HIS A 131 3.56 -0.99 2.22
N SER A 132 4.15 -0.35 3.23
CA SER A 132 5.03 0.81 3.08
C SER A 132 5.83 1.11 4.35
N PHE A 133 7.07 1.59 4.18
CA PHE A 133 7.96 1.91 5.31
C PHE A 133 7.73 3.31 5.90
N ASP A 134 6.85 4.10 5.33
CA ASP A 134 6.44 5.44 5.80
C ASP A 134 4.99 5.48 6.31
N MET A 135 4.38 4.32 6.54
CA MET A 135 2.99 4.18 6.93
C MET A 135 2.69 4.84 8.27
N SER A 136 1.64 5.65 8.30
CA SER A 136 1.21 6.37 9.49
C SER A 136 -0.27 6.16 9.80
N ARG A 137 -0.55 5.83 11.06
CA ARG A 137 -1.90 5.92 11.63
C ARG A 137 -2.20 7.37 12.00
N ILE A 138 -3.35 7.87 11.59
CA ILE A 138 -3.75 9.26 11.82
C ILE A 138 -5.01 9.26 12.69
N THR A 139 -4.99 10.00 13.80
CA THR A 139 -6.15 10.10 14.70
C THR A 139 -6.61 11.53 14.91
N PHE A 140 -7.93 11.67 15.07
CA PHE A 140 -8.64 12.91 15.38
C PHE A 140 -9.40 12.67 16.69
N PRO A 141 -8.74 12.89 17.85
CA PRO A 141 -9.32 12.50 19.15
C PRO A 141 -10.65 13.19 19.47
N GLU A 142 -10.79 14.47 19.15
CA GLU A 142 -12.03 15.23 19.40
C GLU A 142 -13.18 14.77 18.50
N GLU A 143 -12.89 14.24 17.32
CA GLU A 143 -13.86 13.69 16.36
C GLU A 143 -14.06 12.18 16.54
N SER A 144 -13.41 11.58 17.54
CA SER A 144 -13.47 10.13 17.78
C SER A 144 -13.23 9.31 16.50
N THR A 145 -12.28 9.76 15.66
CA THR A 145 -12.01 9.18 14.34
C THR A 145 -10.55 8.75 14.19
N MET A 146 -10.34 7.53 13.68
CA MET A 146 -9.03 6.98 13.30
C MET A 146 -9.00 6.71 11.80
N MET A 147 -7.87 7.01 11.14
CA MET A 147 -7.60 6.65 9.73
C MET A 147 -6.49 5.62 9.67
N VAL A 148 -6.77 4.51 8.96
CA VAL A 148 -5.90 3.33 8.82
C VAL A 148 -5.72 3.01 7.33
N VAL A 149 -5.15 3.96 6.59
CA VAL A 149 -5.08 3.92 5.14
C VAL A 149 -4.26 2.71 4.67
N ASP A 150 -4.84 1.86 3.85
CA ASP A 150 -4.31 0.73 3.06
C ASP A 150 -3.74 -0.48 3.81
N TYR A 151 -3.09 -0.31 4.95
CA TYR A 151 -2.63 -1.49 5.72
C TYR A 151 -3.79 -2.28 6.36
N ILE A 152 -5.01 -1.69 6.34
CA ILE A 152 -6.29 -2.31 6.67
C ILE A 152 -7.34 -1.79 5.68
N THR A 153 -8.15 -2.66 5.08
CA THR A 153 -9.21 -2.28 4.14
C THR A 153 -10.49 -3.04 4.43
N PHE A 154 -11.56 -2.36 4.81
CA PHE A 154 -12.82 -2.99 5.19
C PHE A 154 -13.62 -3.50 3.99
N GLY A 155 -14.24 -4.66 4.16
CA GLY A 155 -15.14 -5.25 3.18
C GLY A 155 -14.48 -5.68 1.87
N ARG A 156 -13.17 -5.86 1.88
CA ARG A 156 -12.38 -6.24 0.71
C ARG A 156 -11.20 -7.11 1.12
N LEU A 157 -10.85 -8.10 0.30
CA LEU A 157 -9.65 -8.88 0.49
C LEU A 157 -8.39 -8.01 0.34
N PRO A 158 -7.27 -8.38 0.98
CA PRO A 158 -5.97 -7.79 0.72
C PRO A 158 -5.66 -7.78 -0.78
N PHE A 159 -4.96 -6.74 -1.22
CA PHE A 159 -4.71 -6.56 -2.64
C PHE A 159 -3.76 -7.63 -3.17
N ARG A 160 -4.22 -8.41 -4.12
CA ARG A 160 -3.48 -9.41 -4.91
C ARG A 160 -2.55 -10.29 -4.06
N GLU A 161 -1.25 -10.27 -4.34
CA GLU A 161 -0.22 -11.07 -3.68
C GLU A 161 0.22 -10.52 -2.31
N MET A 162 -0.45 -9.46 -1.81
CA MET A 162 -0.21 -8.88 -0.48
C MET A 162 1.23 -8.33 -0.28
N ASP A 163 1.85 -7.82 -1.34
CA ASP A 163 3.21 -7.26 -1.32
C ASP A 163 4.24 -8.19 -0.63
N TYR A 164 4.09 -9.52 -0.79
CA TYR A 164 4.90 -10.52 -0.09
C TYR A 164 6.42 -10.35 -0.34
N GLU A 165 6.80 -9.78 -1.47
CA GLU A 165 8.21 -9.52 -1.83
C GLU A 165 8.91 -8.59 -0.83
N ASN A 166 8.15 -7.74 -0.15
CA ASN A 166 8.66 -6.87 0.91
C ASN A 166 8.87 -7.64 2.24
N GLY A 167 8.34 -8.85 2.38
CA GLY A 167 8.36 -9.61 3.62
C GLY A 167 7.48 -8.98 4.70
N MET A 168 7.94 -9.05 5.96
CA MET A 168 7.36 -8.32 7.11
C MET A 168 5.89 -8.64 7.43
N PHE A 169 5.45 -9.87 7.16
CA PHE A 169 4.09 -10.29 7.48
C PHE A 169 3.79 -10.22 8.98
N GLN A 170 4.76 -10.58 9.83
CA GLN A 170 4.58 -10.57 11.28
C GLN A 170 4.46 -9.15 11.82
N GLU A 171 5.24 -8.22 11.27
CA GLU A 171 5.20 -6.79 11.59
C GLU A 171 3.85 -6.20 11.17
N TRP A 172 3.36 -6.53 9.97
CA TRP A 172 2.04 -6.13 9.52
C TRP A 172 0.94 -6.63 10.44
N MET A 173 0.96 -7.92 10.80
CA MET A 173 -0.01 -8.49 11.73
C MET A 173 0.09 -7.88 13.13
N ALA A 174 1.27 -7.51 13.59
CA ALA A 174 1.46 -6.80 14.85
C ALA A 174 0.82 -5.40 14.81
N ALA A 175 1.07 -4.64 13.73
CA ALA A 175 0.46 -3.31 13.52
C ALA A 175 -1.07 -3.38 13.44
N ILE A 176 -1.63 -4.40 12.79
CA ILE A 176 -3.09 -4.63 12.76
C ILE A 176 -3.64 -4.86 14.17
N ARG A 177 -3.02 -5.72 14.98
CA ARG A 177 -3.46 -6.00 16.35
C ARG A 177 -3.36 -4.79 17.27
N GLU A 178 -2.27 -4.05 17.16
CA GLU A 178 -2.09 -2.80 17.92
C GLU A 178 -3.16 -1.77 17.53
N THR A 179 -3.42 -1.64 16.23
CA THR A 179 -4.45 -0.72 15.71
C THR A 179 -5.85 -1.14 16.15
N GLU A 180 -6.16 -2.44 16.15
CA GLU A 180 -7.44 -2.98 16.66
C GLU A 180 -7.66 -2.59 18.13
N GLU A 181 -6.63 -2.70 18.96
CA GLU A 181 -6.73 -2.33 20.37
C GLU A 181 -6.92 -0.82 20.56
N ALA A 182 -6.11 -0.02 19.85
CA ALA A 182 -6.21 1.45 19.89
C ALA A 182 -7.56 1.96 19.35
N ALA A 183 -8.13 1.28 18.36
CA ALA A 183 -9.38 1.69 17.71
C ALA A 183 -10.61 1.56 18.61
N LYS A 184 -10.54 0.83 19.74
CA LYS A 184 -11.63 0.73 20.72
C LYS A 184 -11.97 2.06 21.38
N ASP A 185 -11.04 3.00 21.40
CA ASP A 185 -11.23 4.35 21.93
C ASP A 185 -11.86 5.33 20.90
N PHE A 186 -12.14 4.85 19.68
CA PHE A 186 -12.68 5.67 18.58
C PHE A 186 -14.06 5.13 18.12
N GLU A 187 -14.96 6.05 17.81
CA GLU A 187 -16.28 5.71 17.28
C GLU A 187 -16.20 5.30 15.81
N TYR A 188 -15.28 5.93 15.05
CA TYR A 188 -15.14 5.74 13.62
C TYR A 188 -13.72 5.34 13.24
N VAL A 189 -13.63 4.37 12.34
CA VAL A 189 -12.37 4.01 11.65
C VAL A 189 -12.60 4.12 10.15
N THR A 190 -11.71 4.81 9.44
CA THR A 190 -11.76 4.94 7.98
C THR A 190 -10.49 4.38 7.34
N THR A 191 -10.66 3.73 6.20
CA THR A 191 -9.58 3.14 5.39
C THR A 191 -9.38 3.94 4.10
N GLY A 192 -8.31 3.65 3.33
CA GLY A 192 -8.07 4.29 2.03
C GLY A 192 -9.08 3.87 0.96
N HIS A 193 -9.40 2.59 0.91
CA HIS A 193 -10.18 1.96 -0.16
C HIS A 193 -11.45 1.23 0.30
N GLY A 194 -11.92 1.48 1.51
CA GLY A 194 -13.06 0.79 2.09
C GLY A 194 -14.12 1.73 2.65
N PRO A 195 -15.24 1.19 3.11
CA PRO A 195 -16.27 1.96 3.80
C PRO A 195 -15.81 2.47 5.16
N LEU A 196 -16.55 3.43 5.72
CA LEU A 196 -16.44 3.80 7.12
C LEU A 196 -16.84 2.62 8.01
N GLY A 197 -16.09 2.38 9.07
CA GLY A 197 -16.35 1.31 10.03
C GLY A 197 -15.90 1.67 11.44
N ASN A 198 -15.57 0.64 12.20
CA ASN A 198 -15.10 0.73 13.58
C ASN A 198 -14.07 -0.37 13.88
N TRP A 199 -13.67 -0.54 15.14
CA TRP A 199 -12.70 -1.56 15.56
C TRP A 199 -13.15 -3.00 15.26
N GLU A 200 -14.46 -3.30 15.22
CA GLU A 200 -14.97 -4.64 14.88
C GLU A 200 -14.64 -5.03 13.43
N ASN A 201 -14.62 -4.06 12.53
CA ASN A 201 -14.21 -4.29 11.14
C ASN A 201 -12.70 -4.56 11.01
N ILE A 202 -11.88 -4.01 11.90
CA ILE A 202 -10.44 -4.38 11.99
C ILE A 202 -10.31 -5.84 12.44
N THR A 203 -11.09 -6.24 13.47
CA THR A 203 -11.14 -7.64 13.93
C THR A 203 -11.52 -8.57 12.77
N GLU A 204 -12.57 -8.24 12.02
CA GLU A 204 -13.04 -9.02 10.88
C GLU A 204 -11.93 -9.17 9.83
N TRP A 205 -11.21 -8.09 9.51
CA TRP A 205 -10.12 -8.11 8.55
C TRP A 205 -8.92 -8.95 9.03
N ARG A 206 -8.56 -8.82 10.31
CA ARG A 206 -7.52 -9.64 10.94
C ARG A 206 -7.87 -11.14 10.93
N VAL A 207 -9.13 -11.49 11.21
CA VAL A 207 -9.60 -12.88 11.20
C VAL A 207 -9.46 -13.49 9.80
N TYR A 208 -9.70 -12.72 8.74
CA TYR A 208 -9.43 -13.20 7.38
C TYR A 208 -7.98 -13.69 7.22
N PHE A 209 -6.99 -12.92 7.67
CA PHE A 209 -5.58 -13.33 7.61
C PHE A 209 -5.29 -14.59 8.43
N GLU A 210 -5.91 -14.72 9.59
CA GLU A 210 -5.74 -15.90 10.43
C GLU A 210 -6.29 -17.15 9.76
N LEU A 211 -7.45 -17.06 9.11
CA LEU A 211 -8.03 -18.16 8.34
C LEU A 211 -7.19 -18.49 7.09
N LEU A 212 -6.73 -17.50 6.36
CA LEU A 212 -5.85 -17.70 5.21
C LEU A 212 -4.53 -18.37 5.63
N HIS A 213 -3.91 -17.87 6.69
CA HIS A 213 -2.69 -18.45 7.24
C HIS A 213 -2.90 -19.92 7.66
N GLU A 214 -3.99 -20.22 8.37
CA GLU A 214 -4.32 -21.59 8.80
C GLU A 214 -4.52 -22.52 7.59
N ALA A 215 -5.27 -22.07 6.58
CA ALA A 215 -5.54 -22.86 5.38
C ALA A 215 -4.26 -23.17 4.59
N VAL A 216 -3.41 -22.17 4.36
CA VAL A 216 -2.15 -22.34 3.61
C VAL A 216 -1.14 -23.18 4.41
N ALA A 217 -1.00 -22.92 5.73
CA ALA A 217 -0.12 -23.73 6.58
C ALA A 217 -0.54 -25.21 6.62
N ALA A 218 -1.85 -25.49 6.64
CA ALA A 218 -2.37 -26.84 6.57
C ALA A 218 -2.07 -27.51 5.21
N GLY A 219 -2.18 -26.77 4.10
CA GLY A 219 -1.81 -27.26 2.76
C GLY A 219 -0.34 -27.61 2.65
N ILE A 220 0.56 -26.75 3.15
CA ILE A 220 2.00 -26.98 3.21
C ILE A 220 2.30 -28.25 4.04
N ALA A 221 1.70 -28.37 5.23
CA ALA A 221 1.89 -29.54 6.10
C ALA A 221 1.38 -30.84 5.47
N ALA A 222 0.36 -30.77 4.60
CA ALA A 222 -0.16 -31.90 3.84
C ALA A 222 0.68 -32.22 2.59
N GLY A 223 1.70 -31.44 2.26
CA GLY A 223 2.56 -31.61 1.08
C GLY A 223 1.89 -31.22 -0.23
N GLN A 224 0.86 -30.36 -0.19
CA GLN A 224 0.23 -29.80 -1.40
C GLN A 224 1.18 -28.84 -2.11
N SER A 225 1.12 -28.82 -3.42
CA SER A 225 1.80 -27.78 -4.20
C SER A 225 1.07 -26.43 -4.06
N LEU A 226 1.78 -25.34 -4.35
CA LEU A 226 1.17 -24.01 -4.39
C LEU A 226 -0.04 -23.97 -5.35
N GLU A 227 0.09 -24.56 -6.53
CA GLU A 227 -0.99 -24.60 -7.53
C GLU A 227 -2.23 -25.36 -7.03
N GLU A 228 -2.04 -26.45 -6.28
CA GLU A 228 -3.14 -27.17 -5.63
C GLU A 228 -3.81 -26.30 -4.54
N MET A 229 -3.04 -25.58 -3.73
CA MET A 229 -3.58 -24.69 -2.71
C MET A 229 -4.32 -23.50 -3.32
N GLN A 230 -3.77 -22.87 -4.35
CA GLN A 230 -4.45 -21.78 -5.09
C GLN A 230 -5.79 -22.21 -5.71
N SER A 231 -5.92 -23.51 -6.05
CA SER A 231 -7.15 -24.06 -6.64
C SER A 231 -8.18 -24.52 -5.60
N ASN A 232 -7.73 -24.88 -4.39
CA ASN A 232 -8.57 -25.60 -3.43
C ASN A 232 -8.86 -24.80 -2.14
N VAL A 233 -8.07 -23.77 -1.83
CA VAL A 233 -8.33 -22.94 -0.64
C VAL A 233 -9.58 -22.11 -0.87
N GLU A 234 -10.53 -22.25 0.02
CA GLU A 234 -11.77 -21.48 0.07
C GLU A 234 -11.93 -20.86 1.46
N ILE A 235 -12.41 -19.62 1.51
CA ILE A 235 -12.77 -18.91 2.75
C ILE A 235 -14.18 -18.36 2.56
N PRO A 236 -15.21 -19.22 2.62
CA PRO A 236 -16.57 -18.88 2.20
C PRO A 236 -17.22 -17.78 3.05
N GLU A 237 -16.76 -17.58 4.27
CA GLU A 237 -17.22 -16.49 5.14
C GLU A 237 -16.99 -15.12 4.51
N TYR A 238 -16.01 -14.99 3.60
CA TYR A 238 -15.58 -13.75 2.97
C TYR A 238 -15.95 -13.63 1.47
N GLU A 239 -16.73 -14.57 0.91
CA GLU A 239 -17.16 -14.53 -0.49
C GLU A 239 -17.89 -13.23 -0.87
N HIS A 240 -18.53 -12.59 0.11
CA HIS A 240 -19.26 -11.35 -0.09
C HIS A 240 -18.37 -10.09 -0.13
N TRP A 241 -17.08 -10.23 0.17
CA TRP A 241 -16.14 -9.11 0.14
C TRP A 241 -15.69 -8.76 -1.28
N GLY A 242 -15.40 -7.47 -1.49
CA GLY A 242 -14.76 -7.02 -2.72
C GLY A 242 -13.40 -7.70 -2.90
N GLY A 243 -13.03 -7.99 -4.15
CA GLY A 243 -11.77 -8.63 -4.45
C GLY A 243 -11.68 -10.11 -4.07
N TYR A 244 -12.79 -10.82 -3.83
CA TYR A 244 -12.73 -12.25 -3.53
C TYR A 244 -12.07 -13.07 -4.64
N SER A 245 -12.09 -12.60 -5.87
CA SER A 245 -11.33 -13.19 -6.99
C SER A 245 -9.81 -13.18 -6.82
N TRP A 246 -9.30 -12.42 -5.85
CA TRP A 246 -7.86 -12.39 -5.51
C TRP A 246 -7.45 -13.45 -4.48
N LEU A 247 -8.39 -14.28 -4.02
CA LEU A 247 -8.06 -15.29 -3.02
C LEU A 247 -6.89 -16.19 -3.44
N ASN A 248 -6.84 -16.59 -4.71
CA ASN A 248 -5.72 -17.39 -5.23
C ASN A 248 -4.38 -16.62 -5.20
N GLU A 249 -4.39 -15.30 -5.41
CA GLU A 249 -3.21 -14.44 -5.30
C GLU A 249 -2.84 -14.23 -3.82
N ASN A 250 -3.84 -14.08 -2.93
CA ASN A 250 -3.58 -14.05 -1.48
C ASN A 250 -2.98 -15.39 -0.96
N VAL A 251 -3.39 -16.53 -1.51
CA VAL A 251 -2.77 -17.83 -1.22
C VAL A 251 -1.31 -17.86 -1.64
N LEU A 252 -0.97 -17.30 -2.82
CA LEU A 252 0.41 -17.16 -3.28
C LEU A 252 1.23 -16.34 -2.27
N GLY A 253 0.76 -15.14 -1.92
CA GLY A 253 1.47 -14.27 -0.98
C GLY A 253 1.64 -14.92 0.39
N MET A 254 0.60 -15.55 0.93
CA MET A 254 0.68 -16.25 2.21
C MET A 254 1.64 -17.45 2.16
N TYR A 255 1.69 -18.17 1.05
CA TYR A 255 2.63 -19.27 0.86
C TYR A 255 4.08 -18.78 0.99
N HIS A 256 4.42 -17.68 0.31
CA HIS A 256 5.75 -17.09 0.39
C HIS A 256 6.08 -16.58 1.79
N PHE A 257 5.15 -15.90 2.47
CA PHE A 257 5.35 -15.51 3.87
C PHE A 257 5.64 -16.68 4.83
N LEU A 258 5.23 -17.89 4.48
CA LEU A 258 5.41 -19.09 5.31
C LEU A 258 6.62 -19.92 4.90
N THR A 259 7.19 -19.74 3.71
CA THR A 259 8.24 -20.61 3.17
C THR A 259 9.56 -19.91 2.90
N ASP A 260 9.58 -18.59 2.72
CA ASP A 260 10.77 -17.76 2.44
C ASP A 260 11.36 -17.18 3.72
#